data_a8a147cce241da174eb03aeab77eb5ef
#
_entry.id   a8a147cce241da174eb03aeab77eb5ef
#
_cell.length_a   1.000
_cell.length_b   1.000
_cell.length_c   1.000
_cell.angle_alpha   90.00
_cell.angle_beta   90.00
_cell.angle_gamma   90.00
#
_symmetry.space_group_name_H-M   'P 1'
#
loop_
_entity.id
_entity.type
_entity.pdbx_description
1 polymer ?
#
loop_
_entity_poly.entity_id
_entity_poly.type
_entity_poly.pdbx_seq_one_letter_code
_entity_poly.pdbx_strand_id
1 'polypeptide(L)'
;MARVWFLCGLAAFLLVLAESAVAAPRLERERCTFKPPRGDRVQCFVLIVPENRDQPQGREVKLKVAVLKAKRTAGAEPLVYLSGGPGDAPLVASTPGADALAEGDWWNETAVIRRKRDVIILSQRGAGGSTPNLDCFDNRMTEPAKARRRAVTEQQEREILARCRANIDRRKIDLSMYNTPVLADDVADLATAMGLSRINIYGVSYGTRWGLEVMRRHPGLVRAAVLDGVYPPQINGEQNEPAIVRRAFEQLYADCAADAPCRERHPDLRATVEGVIEAADREPIDLTLALEDGSQSVKLDGTKLLSVLLNMMREGEAASIPETMGAVKRGDLRLVRLFAEDLESNDGGLLEQNAQQFDGLYNSIECRETWPMVDRAARRNAIEENGVYGLNAKASKSPTFCPAWRVAAAPAADRQPVKSAVPTLLLSGTFDWLTPPLWAREAARTLSAARNVVFRAQGHGVVVQDPCAARLRDSFIEDPDPKKALPCRSDTPPNFAAAWERARHMP
;
A
#
# COMPACT_ATOMS: atom_id res chain seq x y z
N MET A 1 45.97 -38.35 -71.94
CA MET A 1 44.66 -38.50 -71.27
C MET A 1 44.86 -38.28 -69.77
N ALA A 2 44.66 -37.06 -69.30
CA ALA A 2 44.88 -36.66 -67.92
C ALA A 2 43.49 -36.45 -67.24
N ARG A 3 43.19 -37.20 -66.17
CA ARG A 3 41.97 -37.04 -65.34
C ARG A 3 42.26 -36.04 -64.23
N VAL A 4 41.54 -34.92 -64.24
CA VAL A 4 41.53 -33.91 -63.23
C VAL A 4 40.46 -34.30 -62.21
N TRP A 5 40.82 -34.44 -60.89
CA TRP A 5 39.92 -34.65 -59.81
C TRP A 5 39.56 -33.29 -59.13
N PHE A 6 38.30 -32.95 -59.17
CA PHE A 6 37.79 -31.81 -58.43
C PHE A 6 37.41 -32.27 -56.98
N LEU A 7 38.09 -31.76 -56.02
CA LEU A 7 37.70 -31.89 -54.59
C LEU A 7 36.82 -30.71 -54.25
N CYS A 8 35.51 -30.98 -54.08
CA CYS A 8 34.55 -30.04 -53.42
C CYS A 8 34.69 -30.15 -51.89
N GLY A 9 35.30 -29.15 -51.26
CA GLY A 9 35.32 -29.00 -49.82
C GLY A 9 33.98 -28.40 -49.34
N LEU A 10 33.17 -29.17 -48.63
CA LEU A 10 32.02 -28.66 -47.84
C LEU A 10 32.56 -28.02 -46.57
N ALA A 11 32.54 -26.69 -46.50
CA ALA A 11 32.73 -25.95 -45.27
C ALA A 11 31.38 -25.92 -44.52
N ALA A 12 31.22 -26.77 -43.48
CA ALA A 12 30.10 -26.69 -42.58
C ALA A 12 30.24 -25.48 -41.64
N PHE A 13 29.46 -24.44 -41.89
CA PHE A 13 29.32 -23.31 -40.98
C PHE A 13 28.48 -23.77 -39.77
N LEU A 14 29.11 -24.10 -38.65
CA LEU A 14 28.47 -24.25 -37.37
C LEU A 14 28.01 -22.85 -36.88
N LEU A 15 26.74 -22.50 -37.10
CA LEU A 15 26.11 -21.41 -36.42
C LEU A 15 25.96 -21.81 -34.93
N VAL A 16 26.89 -21.37 -34.12
CA VAL A 16 26.70 -21.37 -32.65
C VAL A 16 25.66 -20.29 -32.36
N LEU A 17 24.43 -20.71 -32.17
CA LEU A 17 23.40 -19.90 -31.51
C LEU A 17 23.89 -19.68 -30.11
N ALA A 18 24.47 -18.51 -29.82
CA ALA A 18 24.70 -18.04 -28.48
C ALA A 18 23.30 -17.81 -27.88
N GLU A 19 22.74 -18.81 -27.18
CA GLU A 19 21.65 -18.58 -26.24
C GLU A 19 22.14 -17.52 -25.29
N SER A 20 21.53 -16.34 -25.34
CA SER A 20 21.76 -15.28 -24.35
C SER A 20 21.32 -15.85 -23.00
N ALA A 21 22.26 -16.35 -22.23
CA ALA A 21 21.99 -16.84 -20.88
C ALA A 21 21.39 -15.68 -20.10
N VAL A 22 20.08 -15.76 -19.81
CA VAL A 22 19.42 -14.86 -18.89
C VAL A 22 20.19 -14.92 -17.58
N ALA A 23 20.66 -13.78 -17.07
CA ALA A 23 21.34 -13.75 -15.79
C ALA A 23 20.40 -14.31 -14.72
N ALA A 24 20.72 -15.47 -14.17
CA ALA A 24 19.90 -16.11 -13.13
C ALA A 24 19.80 -15.19 -11.90
N PRO A 25 18.62 -15.09 -11.27
CA PRO A 25 18.47 -14.33 -10.06
C PRO A 25 19.39 -14.89 -8.96
N ARG A 26 20.05 -14.00 -8.22
CA ARG A 26 20.99 -14.37 -7.16
C ARG A 26 20.50 -13.90 -5.81
N LEU A 27 20.68 -14.73 -4.78
CA LEU A 27 20.37 -14.38 -3.41
C LEU A 27 21.68 -14.37 -2.59
N GLU A 28 22.13 -13.18 -2.20
CA GLU A 28 23.33 -12.99 -1.41
C GLU A 28 22.97 -12.76 0.05
N ARG A 29 23.65 -13.46 0.96
CA ARG A 29 23.42 -13.29 2.40
C ARG A 29 24.01 -11.96 2.86
N GLU A 30 23.24 -11.22 3.68
CA GLU A 30 23.77 -10.02 4.33
C GLU A 30 23.56 -10.08 5.86
N ARG A 31 24.24 -9.19 6.57
CA ARG A 31 24.08 -9.07 8.02
C ARG A 31 22.73 -8.40 8.32
N CYS A 32 21.90 -9.06 9.14
CA CYS A 32 20.68 -8.44 9.64
C CYS A 32 21.00 -7.26 10.58
N THR A 33 20.24 -6.19 10.44
CA THR A 33 20.22 -5.07 11.39
C THR A 33 19.11 -5.23 12.45
N PHE A 34 18.18 -6.16 12.23
CA PHE A 34 17.03 -6.43 13.10
C PHE A 34 17.44 -7.26 14.34
N LYS A 35 16.74 -7.00 15.45
CA LYS A 35 16.95 -7.68 16.74
C LYS A 35 15.75 -8.58 17.08
N PRO A 36 15.77 -9.87 16.70
CA PRO A 36 14.65 -10.77 16.97
C PRO A 36 14.43 -10.94 18.49
N PRO A 37 13.18 -11.10 18.95
CA PRO A 37 12.87 -11.50 20.31
C PRO A 37 13.53 -12.84 20.67
N ARG A 38 13.69 -13.10 21.98
CA ARG A 38 14.33 -14.36 22.45
C ARG A 38 13.58 -15.58 21.91
N GLY A 39 14.32 -16.45 21.24
CA GLY A 39 13.79 -17.67 20.61
C GLY A 39 13.28 -17.50 19.18
N ASP A 40 13.23 -16.28 18.65
CA ASP A 40 12.96 -16.00 17.24
C ASP A 40 14.27 -15.87 16.45
N ARG A 41 14.19 -16.08 15.14
CA ARG A 41 15.36 -16.02 14.23
C ARG A 41 14.97 -15.29 12.95
N VAL A 42 15.89 -14.47 12.45
CA VAL A 42 15.77 -13.79 11.15
C VAL A 42 17.02 -14.07 10.31
N GLN A 43 16.83 -14.18 9.01
CA GLN A 43 17.90 -14.22 8.01
C GLN A 43 17.70 -13.10 7.03
N CYS A 44 18.74 -12.40 6.67
CA CYS A 44 18.69 -11.28 5.74
C CYS A 44 19.50 -11.60 4.49
N PHE A 45 18.93 -11.18 3.36
CA PHE A 45 19.52 -11.39 2.04
C PHE A 45 19.29 -10.15 1.17
N VAL A 46 20.08 -10.09 0.10
CA VAL A 46 19.87 -9.21 -1.03
C VAL A 46 19.53 -10.09 -2.25
N LEU A 47 18.35 -9.93 -2.79
CA LEU A 47 17.98 -10.49 -4.08
C LEU A 47 18.51 -9.57 -5.19
N ILE A 48 19.30 -10.13 -6.11
CA ILE A 48 19.88 -9.42 -7.23
C ILE A 48 19.25 -9.95 -8.50
N VAL A 49 18.60 -9.03 -9.23
CA VAL A 49 17.86 -9.30 -10.47
C VAL A 49 18.24 -8.28 -11.54
N PRO A 50 18.10 -8.57 -12.84
CA PRO A 50 18.24 -7.56 -13.88
C PRO A 50 17.19 -6.44 -13.72
N GLU A 51 17.57 -5.18 -13.98
CA GLU A 51 16.61 -4.09 -14.09
C GLU A 51 15.60 -4.40 -15.20
N ASN A 52 16.12 -4.75 -16.38
CA ASN A 52 15.35 -5.21 -17.53
C ASN A 52 15.74 -6.65 -17.91
N ARG A 53 14.79 -7.58 -17.81
CA ARG A 53 15.01 -9.00 -18.13
C ARG A 53 15.30 -9.27 -19.60
N ASP A 54 14.89 -8.35 -20.50
CA ASP A 54 15.24 -8.41 -21.93
C ASP A 54 16.69 -7.94 -22.19
N GLN A 55 17.32 -7.32 -21.17
CA GLN A 55 18.71 -6.84 -21.21
C GLN A 55 19.49 -7.37 -20.01
N PRO A 56 19.70 -8.70 -19.90
CA PRO A 56 20.22 -9.34 -18.70
C PRO A 56 21.66 -8.94 -18.32
N GLN A 57 22.41 -8.37 -19.28
CA GLN A 57 23.76 -7.82 -19.06
C GLN A 57 23.74 -6.33 -18.68
N GLY A 58 22.53 -5.74 -18.53
CA GLY A 58 22.34 -4.35 -18.15
C GLY A 58 22.53 -4.09 -16.66
N ARG A 59 21.81 -3.10 -16.16
CA ARG A 59 21.79 -2.75 -14.72
C ARG A 59 21.19 -3.89 -13.90
N GLU A 60 21.76 -4.13 -12.73
CA GLU A 60 21.17 -4.97 -11.68
C GLU A 60 20.36 -4.11 -10.69
N VAL A 61 19.25 -4.67 -10.20
CA VAL A 61 18.47 -4.18 -9.08
C VAL A 61 18.73 -5.08 -7.88
N LYS A 62 18.94 -4.45 -6.70
CA LYS A 62 19.18 -5.13 -5.43
C LYS A 62 18.00 -4.89 -4.49
N LEU A 63 17.34 -5.95 -4.06
CA LEU A 63 16.15 -5.91 -3.22
C LEU A 63 16.47 -6.53 -1.86
N LYS A 64 16.13 -5.84 -0.79
CA LYS A 64 16.28 -6.39 0.57
C LYS A 64 15.24 -7.48 0.81
N VAL A 65 15.68 -8.53 1.48
CA VAL A 65 14.84 -9.66 1.87
C VAL A 65 15.10 -10.01 3.33
N ALA A 66 14.03 -10.03 4.13
CA ALA A 66 14.10 -10.58 5.49
C ALA A 66 13.24 -11.85 5.57
N VAL A 67 13.82 -12.91 6.13
CA VAL A 67 13.14 -14.19 6.34
C VAL A 67 13.00 -14.42 7.83
N LEU A 68 11.80 -14.20 8.36
CA LEU A 68 11.42 -14.52 9.73
C LEU A 68 11.19 -16.03 9.81
N LYS A 69 12.06 -16.75 10.49
CA LYS A 69 12.11 -18.21 10.44
C LYS A 69 10.99 -18.86 11.23
N ALA A 70 10.48 -19.95 10.69
CA ALA A 70 9.59 -20.84 11.40
C ALA A 70 10.22 -21.36 12.70
N LYS A 71 9.37 -21.57 13.73
CA LYS A 71 9.80 -22.15 15.02
C LYS A 71 10.04 -23.66 14.91
N ARG A 72 9.38 -24.34 13.97
CA ARG A 72 9.57 -25.77 13.66
C ARG A 72 10.05 -25.90 12.22
N THR A 73 10.99 -26.82 11.99
CA THR A 73 11.49 -27.13 10.63
C THR A 73 10.44 -28.02 9.96
N ALA A 74 9.49 -27.45 9.27
CA ALA A 74 8.33 -28.21 8.75
C ALA A 74 8.26 -28.30 7.21
N GLY A 75 9.15 -27.67 6.44
CA GLY A 75 9.11 -27.73 4.97
C GLY A 75 7.81 -27.21 4.34
N ALA A 76 6.99 -26.50 5.10
CA ALA A 76 5.74 -25.93 4.60
C ALA A 76 6.04 -24.68 3.75
N GLU A 77 5.24 -24.47 2.70
CA GLU A 77 5.43 -23.32 1.79
C GLU A 77 5.39 -21.99 2.55
N PRO A 78 6.38 -21.11 2.37
CA PRO A 78 6.47 -19.86 3.10
C PRO A 78 5.34 -18.90 2.75
N LEU A 79 5.12 -17.90 3.61
CA LEU A 79 4.30 -16.75 3.32
C LEU A 79 5.20 -15.61 2.83
N VAL A 80 4.91 -15.06 1.66
CA VAL A 80 5.55 -13.85 1.13
C VAL A 80 4.60 -12.68 1.37
N TYR A 81 5.09 -11.67 2.08
CA TYR A 81 4.36 -10.42 2.29
C TYR A 81 4.66 -9.43 1.17
N LEU A 82 3.60 -8.86 0.64
CA LEU A 82 3.61 -7.83 -0.40
C LEU A 82 3.04 -6.53 0.17
N SER A 83 3.92 -5.56 0.38
CA SER A 83 3.58 -4.28 1.00
C SER A 83 2.73 -3.38 0.10
N GLY A 84 2.06 -2.43 0.72
CA GLY A 84 1.25 -1.40 0.10
C GLY A 84 2.04 -0.25 -0.53
N GLY A 85 1.43 0.92 -0.51
CA GLY A 85 1.92 2.15 -1.14
C GLY A 85 1.23 2.38 -2.49
N PRO A 86 1.92 2.20 -3.67
CA PRO A 86 3.26 1.61 -3.86
C PRO A 86 4.36 2.46 -3.22
N GLY A 87 5.47 1.79 -2.85
CA GLY A 87 6.64 2.45 -2.27
C GLY A 87 6.86 2.15 -0.79
N ASP A 88 5.93 1.49 -0.09
CA ASP A 88 6.12 1.10 1.31
C ASP A 88 7.39 0.27 1.49
N ALA A 89 8.14 0.61 2.54
CA ALA A 89 9.45 0.04 2.83
C ALA A 89 9.48 -0.67 4.20
N PRO A 90 8.81 -1.83 4.37
CA PRO A 90 8.65 -2.51 5.65
C PRO A 90 9.97 -2.99 6.30
N LEU A 91 11.08 -2.95 5.57
CA LEU A 91 12.42 -3.28 6.06
C LEU A 91 13.29 -2.05 6.36
N VAL A 92 12.70 -0.85 6.30
CA VAL A 92 13.36 0.41 6.65
C VAL A 92 12.60 1.04 7.81
N ALA A 93 13.31 1.32 8.91
CA ALA A 93 12.70 1.97 10.06
C ALA A 93 12.31 3.41 9.74
N SER A 94 11.19 3.87 10.28
CA SER A 94 10.72 5.26 10.18
C SER A 94 11.64 6.20 10.98
N THR A 95 12.15 5.70 12.11
CA THR A 95 13.09 6.40 12.99
C THR A 95 14.52 5.92 12.75
N PRO A 96 15.49 6.82 12.49
CA PRO A 96 16.87 6.44 12.31
C PRO A 96 17.42 5.62 13.49
N GLY A 97 17.91 4.40 13.22
CA GLY A 97 18.47 3.50 14.21
C GLY A 97 17.47 2.61 14.94
N ALA A 98 16.18 2.75 14.67
CA ALA A 98 15.17 1.83 15.17
C ALA A 98 15.16 0.50 14.40
N ASP A 99 14.43 -0.47 14.91
CA ASP A 99 14.26 -1.79 14.29
C ASP A 99 12.93 -1.84 13.53
N ALA A 100 12.99 -1.81 12.21
CA ALA A 100 11.81 -1.79 11.35
C ALA A 100 10.86 -2.99 11.58
N LEU A 101 11.39 -4.17 11.94
CA LEU A 101 10.56 -5.34 12.25
C LEU A 101 9.83 -5.20 13.59
N ALA A 102 10.40 -4.46 14.53
CA ALA A 102 9.75 -4.14 15.80
C ALA A 102 8.73 -3.01 15.64
N GLU A 103 9.06 -1.95 14.87
CA GLU A 103 8.11 -0.87 14.57
C GLU A 103 6.84 -1.39 13.89
N GLY A 104 6.96 -2.31 12.92
CA GLY A 104 5.83 -2.93 12.23
C GLY A 104 5.19 -4.11 12.98
N ASP A 105 5.53 -4.35 14.24
CA ASP A 105 5.05 -5.48 15.07
C ASP A 105 5.09 -6.86 14.39
N TRP A 106 6.00 -7.04 13.43
CA TRP A 106 6.08 -8.25 12.60
C TRP A 106 6.22 -9.55 13.39
N TRP A 107 6.83 -9.47 14.56
CA TRP A 107 7.05 -10.62 15.43
C TRP A 107 5.75 -11.16 16.03
N ASN A 108 4.82 -10.30 16.43
CA ASN A 108 3.52 -10.69 16.96
C ASN A 108 2.53 -11.00 15.85
N GLU A 109 2.47 -10.15 14.84
CA GLU A 109 1.59 -10.27 13.68
C GLU A 109 1.73 -11.63 12.96
N THR A 110 2.94 -12.15 12.88
CA THR A 110 3.23 -13.39 12.16
C THR A 110 3.44 -14.58 13.07
N ALA A 111 3.28 -14.43 14.39
CA ALA A 111 3.62 -15.46 15.39
C ALA A 111 2.93 -16.82 15.15
N VAL A 112 1.67 -16.81 14.72
CA VAL A 112 0.89 -18.02 14.45
C VAL A 112 1.41 -18.72 13.18
N ILE A 113 1.62 -17.97 12.10
CA ILE A 113 2.14 -18.48 10.82
C ILE A 113 3.54 -19.06 11.03
N ARG A 114 4.41 -18.36 11.78
CA ARG A 114 5.79 -18.81 12.07
C ARG A 114 5.90 -20.05 12.96
N ARG A 115 4.80 -20.57 13.47
CA ARG A 115 4.84 -21.90 14.11
C ARG A 115 5.27 -23.00 13.12
N LYS A 116 4.95 -22.84 11.83
CA LYS A 116 5.17 -23.86 10.80
C LYS A 116 5.83 -23.35 9.51
N ARG A 117 5.72 -22.05 9.18
CA ARG A 117 6.13 -21.48 7.90
C ARG A 117 7.08 -20.30 8.11
N ASP A 118 8.07 -20.17 7.25
CA ASP A 118 8.83 -18.93 7.15
C ASP A 118 7.93 -17.81 6.66
N VAL A 119 8.17 -16.58 7.12
CA VAL A 119 7.57 -15.37 6.58
C VAL A 119 8.66 -14.56 5.91
N ILE A 120 8.46 -14.26 4.64
CA ILE A 120 9.42 -13.55 3.79
C ILE A 120 8.87 -12.16 3.50
N ILE A 121 9.66 -11.14 3.82
CA ILE A 121 9.37 -9.74 3.50
C ILE A 121 10.35 -9.32 2.42
N LEU A 122 9.83 -8.85 1.28
CA LEU A 122 10.60 -8.39 0.12
C LEU A 122 10.39 -6.90 -0.07
N SER A 123 11.49 -6.12 -0.19
CA SER A 123 11.39 -4.71 -0.60
C SER A 123 10.93 -4.58 -2.04
N GLN A 124 10.12 -3.57 -2.33
CA GLN A 124 9.76 -3.20 -3.69
C GLN A 124 10.97 -2.60 -4.43
N ARG A 125 11.14 -2.91 -5.73
CA ARG A 125 12.18 -2.25 -6.55
C ARG A 125 11.94 -0.75 -6.61
N GLY A 126 12.98 0.05 -6.45
CA GLY A 126 12.89 1.50 -6.48
C GLY A 126 12.45 2.16 -5.17
N ALA A 127 11.89 1.41 -4.22
CA ALA A 127 11.52 1.91 -2.90
C ALA A 127 12.67 1.81 -1.89
N GLY A 128 12.46 2.35 -0.68
CA GLY A 128 13.43 2.33 0.41
C GLY A 128 14.01 0.95 0.67
N GLY A 129 15.32 0.87 0.84
CA GLY A 129 16.07 -0.37 1.02
C GLY A 129 16.48 -1.07 -0.28
N SER A 130 15.92 -0.70 -1.44
CA SER A 130 16.36 -1.21 -2.74
C SER A 130 17.48 -0.36 -3.37
N THR A 131 18.18 -0.92 -4.35
CA THR A 131 19.17 -0.19 -5.16
C THR A 131 18.97 -0.54 -6.65
N PRO A 132 18.73 0.46 -7.53
CA PRO A 132 18.65 1.88 -7.21
C PRO A 132 17.39 2.23 -6.42
N ASN A 133 17.48 3.21 -5.52
CA ASN A 133 16.34 3.87 -4.92
C ASN A 133 15.91 5.03 -5.82
N LEU A 134 14.61 5.22 -6.00
CA LEU A 134 14.00 6.28 -6.82
C LEU A 134 13.51 7.48 -6.00
N ASP A 135 13.62 7.45 -4.67
CA ASP A 135 13.11 8.52 -3.82
C ASP A 135 13.80 9.85 -4.14
N CYS A 136 12.99 10.88 -4.14
CA CYS A 136 13.41 12.24 -4.48
C CYS A 136 13.94 13.03 -3.27
N PHE A 137 14.12 12.35 -2.15
CA PHE A 137 14.40 12.97 -0.84
C PHE A 137 15.84 12.89 -0.35
N ASP A 138 16.81 12.48 -1.16
CA ASP A 138 18.19 12.20 -0.69
C ASP A 138 18.80 13.25 0.24
N ASN A 139 18.28 14.49 0.27
CA ASN A 139 18.73 15.51 1.23
C ASN A 139 17.73 15.75 2.38
N ARG A 140 16.44 15.43 2.22
CA ARG A 140 15.42 15.68 3.26
C ARG A 140 15.38 14.63 4.36
N MET A 141 15.67 13.36 4.04
CA MET A 141 15.72 12.29 5.04
C MET A 141 16.86 12.49 6.05
N THR A 142 17.85 13.33 5.73
CA THR A 142 18.93 13.70 6.65
C THR A 142 18.63 14.99 7.44
N GLU A 143 17.56 15.71 7.09
CA GLU A 143 17.14 16.90 7.84
C GLU A 143 16.36 16.49 9.11
N PRO A 144 16.43 17.30 10.19
CA PRO A 144 15.58 17.12 11.36
C PRO A 144 14.09 17.11 10.98
N ALA A 145 13.27 16.36 11.70
CA ALA A 145 11.82 16.22 11.43
C ALA A 145 11.12 17.58 11.27
N LYS A 146 11.47 18.56 12.13
CA LYS A 146 10.94 19.93 12.04
C LYS A 146 11.25 20.63 10.72
N ALA A 147 12.43 20.41 10.14
CA ALA A 147 12.78 21.01 8.84
C ALA A 147 12.07 20.31 7.68
N ARG A 148 11.80 19.01 7.82
CA ARG A 148 11.03 18.22 6.84
C ARG A 148 9.55 18.63 6.75
N ARG A 149 8.97 19.08 7.87
CA ARG A 149 7.56 19.54 7.98
C ARG A 149 7.31 20.94 7.38
N ARG A 150 8.30 21.53 6.73
CA ARG A 150 8.10 22.82 6.05
C ARG A 150 7.26 22.65 4.78
N ALA A 151 6.12 23.35 4.73
CA ALA A 151 5.29 23.41 3.53
C ALA A 151 6.11 23.87 2.32
N VAL A 152 6.00 23.16 1.21
CA VAL A 152 6.59 23.53 -0.08
C VAL A 152 5.54 24.16 -0.98
N THR A 153 5.92 25.21 -1.70
CA THR A 153 5.05 25.79 -2.72
C THR A 153 4.95 24.84 -3.92
N GLU A 154 3.88 24.95 -4.71
CA GLU A 154 3.71 24.16 -5.94
C GLU A 154 4.90 24.33 -6.92
N GLN A 155 5.50 25.53 -6.97
CA GLN A 155 6.71 25.76 -7.77
C GLN A 155 7.90 24.95 -7.23
N GLN A 156 8.12 24.96 -5.92
CA GLN A 156 9.20 24.20 -5.28
C GLN A 156 9.01 22.68 -5.51
N GLU A 157 7.78 22.18 -5.45
CA GLU A 157 7.48 20.78 -5.77
C GLU A 157 7.88 20.43 -7.20
N ARG A 158 7.43 21.23 -8.18
CA ARG A 158 7.81 21.01 -9.58
C ARG A 158 9.33 21.01 -9.78
N GLU A 159 10.04 21.92 -9.11
CA GLU A 159 11.50 21.98 -9.16
C GLU A 159 12.16 20.75 -8.53
N ILE A 160 11.64 20.25 -7.39
CA ILE A 160 12.13 19.03 -6.73
C ILE A 160 11.93 17.83 -7.66
N LEU A 161 10.75 17.66 -8.20
CA LEU A 161 10.44 16.56 -9.13
C LEU A 161 11.28 16.64 -10.41
N ALA A 162 11.47 17.83 -10.97
CA ALA A 162 12.32 18.00 -12.16
C ALA A 162 13.79 17.63 -11.87
N ARG A 163 14.33 18.04 -10.73
CA ARG A 163 15.70 17.68 -10.29
C ARG A 163 15.82 16.17 -10.04
N CYS A 164 14.81 15.57 -9.38
CA CYS A 164 14.76 14.14 -9.15
C CYS A 164 14.76 13.37 -10.47
N ARG A 165 13.88 13.72 -11.40
CA ARG A 165 13.82 13.12 -12.73
C ARG A 165 15.15 13.25 -13.48
N ALA A 166 15.77 14.44 -13.45
CA ALA A 166 17.08 14.66 -14.07
C ALA A 166 18.19 13.80 -13.43
N ASN A 167 18.11 13.54 -12.11
CA ASN A 167 19.05 12.64 -11.43
C ASN A 167 18.86 11.19 -11.88
N ILE A 168 17.62 10.70 -11.99
CA ILE A 168 17.27 9.37 -12.50
C ILE A 168 17.80 9.21 -13.92
N ASP A 169 17.58 10.22 -14.81
CA ASP A 169 18.05 10.21 -16.20
C ASP A 169 19.60 10.16 -16.27
N ARG A 170 20.30 10.95 -15.44
CA ARG A 170 21.79 10.90 -15.38
C ARG A 170 22.31 9.55 -14.92
N ARG A 171 21.61 8.89 -14.01
CA ARG A 171 21.94 7.53 -13.53
C ARG A 171 21.55 6.47 -14.55
N LYS A 172 20.90 6.83 -15.67
CA LYS A 172 20.42 5.94 -16.74
C LYS A 172 19.51 4.82 -16.18
N ILE A 173 18.65 5.15 -15.23
CA ILE A 173 17.66 4.23 -14.67
C ILE A 173 16.48 4.15 -15.64
N ASP A 174 16.10 2.93 -16.03
CA ASP A 174 14.95 2.71 -16.91
C ASP A 174 13.65 2.66 -16.13
N LEU A 175 12.98 3.82 -15.97
CA LEU A 175 11.72 3.91 -15.24
C LEU A 175 10.60 3.04 -15.82
N SER A 176 10.70 2.57 -17.07
CA SER A 176 9.73 1.64 -17.64
C SER A 176 9.74 0.26 -16.96
N MET A 177 10.80 -0.04 -16.21
CA MET A 177 10.99 -1.28 -15.45
C MET A 177 10.53 -1.19 -13.99
N TYR A 178 9.95 -0.06 -13.56
CA TYR A 178 9.44 0.17 -12.21
C TYR A 178 7.91 0.23 -12.24
N ASN A 179 7.28 -0.94 -12.35
CA ASN A 179 5.85 -1.13 -12.57
C ASN A 179 5.37 -2.47 -11.97
N THR A 180 4.07 -2.63 -11.81
CA THR A 180 3.46 -3.81 -11.16
C THR A 180 3.81 -5.15 -11.82
N PRO A 181 3.78 -5.32 -13.16
CA PRO A 181 4.21 -6.55 -13.81
C PRO A 181 5.65 -6.96 -13.48
N VAL A 182 6.58 -6.01 -13.47
CA VAL A 182 7.99 -6.28 -13.20
C VAL A 182 8.22 -6.60 -11.72
N LEU A 183 7.46 -5.97 -10.80
CA LEU A 183 7.46 -6.34 -9.38
C LEU A 183 6.96 -7.78 -9.17
N ALA A 184 5.98 -8.22 -9.96
CA ALA A 184 5.50 -9.61 -9.90
C ALA A 184 6.57 -10.61 -10.34
N ASP A 185 7.36 -10.27 -11.35
CA ASP A 185 8.50 -11.08 -11.78
C ASP A 185 9.61 -11.15 -10.71
N ASP A 186 9.80 -10.09 -9.90
CA ASP A 186 10.76 -10.11 -8.78
C ASP A 186 10.37 -11.14 -7.70
N VAL A 187 9.07 -11.37 -7.48
CA VAL A 187 8.59 -12.42 -6.57
C VAL A 187 8.92 -13.82 -7.12
N ALA A 188 8.78 -14.02 -8.43
CA ALA A 188 9.15 -15.28 -9.06
C ALA A 188 10.66 -15.52 -9.04
N ASP A 189 11.46 -14.48 -9.25
CA ASP A 189 12.92 -14.52 -9.13
C ASP A 189 13.37 -14.83 -7.70
N LEU A 190 12.71 -14.24 -6.69
CA LEU A 190 12.95 -14.58 -5.29
C LEU A 190 12.67 -16.06 -5.02
N ALA A 191 11.55 -16.56 -5.48
CA ALA A 191 11.20 -17.98 -5.31
C ALA A 191 12.24 -18.89 -5.98
N THR A 192 12.65 -18.55 -7.21
CA THR A 192 13.69 -19.27 -7.95
C THR A 192 15.02 -19.28 -7.20
N ALA A 193 15.50 -18.12 -6.75
CA ALA A 193 16.76 -17.95 -6.04
C ALA A 193 16.77 -18.67 -4.66
N MET A 194 15.59 -18.84 -4.05
CA MET A 194 15.40 -19.58 -2.80
C MET A 194 15.10 -21.07 -3.02
N GLY A 195 14.95 -21.55 -4.23
CA GLY A 195 14.56 -22.94 -4.55
C GLY A 195 13.14 -23.29 -4.10
N LEU A 196 12.21 -22.31 -4.09
CA LEU A 196 10.82 -22.47 -3.68
C LEU A 196 9.96 -22.84 -4.89
N SER A 197 9.29 -23.98 -4.86
CA SER A 197 8.34 -24.39 -5.91
C SER A 197 6.99 -23.73 -5.77
N ARG A 198 6.58 -23.39 -4.54
CA ARG A 198 5.30 -22.74 -4.21
C ARG A 198 5.44 -21.82 -3.02
N ILE A 199 4.63 -20.75 -3.02
CA ILE A 199 4.53 -19.76 -1.94
C ILE A 199 3.08 -19.49 -1.59
N ASN A 200 2.84 -18.95 -0.40
CA ASN A 200 1.59 -18.25 -0.09
C ASN A 200 1.86 -16.75 -0.18
N ILE A 201 0.81 -15.98 -0.50
CA ILE A 201 0.88 -14.52 -0.58
C ILE A 201 -0.02 -13.90 0.50
N TYR A 202 0.51 -12.87 1.17
CA TYR A 202 -0.29 -11.92 1.92
C TYR A 202 0.02 -10.52 1.40
N GLY A 203 -0.93 -9.92 0.70
CA GLY A 203 -0.84 -8.58 0.15
C GLY A 203 -1.77 -7.62 0.85
N VAL A 204 -1.31 -6.39 1.11
CA VAL A 204 -2.13 -5.32 1.71
C VAL A 204 -2.16 -4.12 0.76
N SER A 205 -3.37 -3.50 0.57
CA SER A 205 -3.48 -2.27 -0.24
C SER A 205 -2.95 -2.47 -1.67
N TYR A 206 -2.03 -1.64 -2.14
CA TYR A 206 -1.33 -1.85 -3.41
C TYR A 206 -0.70 -3.25 -3.52
N GLY A 207 -0.22 -3.82 -2.42
CA GLY A 207 0.30 -5.20 -2.38
C GLY A 207 -0.71 -6.25 -2.85
N THR A 208 -2.00 -5.95 -2.81
CA THR A 208 -3.04 -6.83 -3.38
C THR A 208 -3.05 -6.79 -4.91
N ARG A 209 -2.83 -5.62 -5.52
CA ARG A 209 -2.63 -5.48 -6.98
C ARG A 209 -1.37 -6.21 -7.41
N TRP A 210 -0.28 -6.06 -6.67
CA TRP A 210 0.96 -6.79 -6.88
C TRP A 210 0.73 -8.30 -6.77
N GLY A 211 0.04 -8.79 -5.73
CA GLY A 211 -0.30 -10.21 -5.56
C GLY A 211 -1.18 -10.76 -6.67
N LEU A 212 -2.18 -10.00 -7.12
CA LEU A 212 -3.01 -10.36 -8.28
C LEU A 212 -2.17 -10.50 -9.55
N GLU A 213 -1.18 -9.63 -9.75
CA GLU A 213 -0.29 -9.71 -10.91
C GLU A 213 0.66 -10.93 -10.83
N VAL A 214 1.14 -11.30 -9.62
CA VAL A 214 1.86 -12.57 -9.41
C VAL A 214 0.98 -13.76 -9.80
N MET A 215 -0.29 -13.76 -9.39
CA MET A 215 -1.24 -14.83 -9.73
C MET A 215 -1.52 -14.90 -11.25
N ARG A 216 -1.50 -13.77 -11.96
CA ARG A 216 -1.66 -13.71 -13.43
C ARG A 216 -0.45 -14.29 -14.15
N ARG A 217 0.74 -13.83 -13.78
CA ARG A 217 1.98 -14.12 -14.50
C ARG A 217 2.61 -15.45 -14.09
N HIS A 218 2.46 -15.83 -12.83
CA HIS A 218 3.09 -17.00 -12.23
C HIS A 218 2.08 -17.89 -11.49
N PRO A 219 0.98 -18.34 -12.15
CA PRO A 219 -0.12 -19.04 -11.48
C PRO A 219 0.30 -20.34 -10.79
N GLY A 220 1.34 -21.03 -11.30
CA GLY A 220 1.87 -22.26 -10.71
C GLY A 220 2.66 -22.04 -9.42
N LEU A 221 3.13 -20.82 -9.18
CA LEU A 221 3.92 -20.45 -8.01
C LEU A 221 3.05 -20.27 -6.75
N VAL A 222 1.81 -19.78 -6.90
CA VAL A 222 0.98 -19.38 -5.77
C VAL A 222 0.10 -20.54 -5.30
N ARG A 223 0.31 -20.96 -4.04
CA ARG A 223 -0.54 -21.99 -3.38
C ARG A 223 -1.84 -21.38 -2.87
N ALA A 224 -1.77 -20.24 -2.21
CA ALA A 224 -2.92 -19.50 -1.67
C ALA A 224 -2.58 -18.00 -1.55
N ALA A 225 -3.59 -17.15 -1.64
CA ALA A 225 -3.44 -15.71 -1.48
C ALA A 225 -4.43 -15.16 -0.46
N VAL A 226 -3.97 -14.27 0.42
CA VAL A 226 -4.80 -13.41 1.26
C VAL A 226 -4.56 -11.98 0.81
N LEU A 227 -5.60 -11.29 0.40
CA LEU A 227 -5.55 -9.94 -0.14
C LEU A 227 -6.44 -9.03 0.71
N ASP A 228 -5.81 -8.12 1.46
CA ASP A 228 -6.45 -7.24 2.43
C ASP A 228 -6.45 -5.80 1.94
N GLY A 229 -7.63 -5.19 1.81
CA GLY A 229 -7.77 -3.89 1.15
C GLY A 229 -7.52 -4.01 -0.36
N VAL A 230 -8.42 -4.68 -1.07
CA VAL A 230 -8.20 -5.17 -2.44
C VAL A 230 -8.22 -4.04 -3.47
N TYR A 231 -7.15 -3.90 -4.24
CA TYR A 231 -7.01 -2.92 -5.33
C TYR A 231 -6.75 -3.63 -6.67
N PRO A 232 -7.79 -4.07 -7.40
CA PRO A 232 -7.59 -4.83 -8.64
C PRO A 232 -7.19 -3.92 -9.81
N PRO A 233 -6.47 -4.44 -10.83
CA PRO A 233 -5.84 -3.65 -11.89
C PRO A 233 -6.83 -2.92 -12.80
N GLN A 234 -8.07 -3.38 -12.93
CA GLN A 234 -9.09 -2.74 -13.75
C GLN A 234 -9.76 -1.53 -13.10
N ILE A 235 -9.50 -1.27 -11.82
CA ILE A 235 -10.09 -0.16 -11.09
C ILE A 235 -9.19 1.07 -11.18
N ASN A 236 -9.82 2.21 -11.42
CA ASN A 236 -9.24 3.54 -11.28
C ASN A 236 -9.81 4.21 -10.03
N GLY A 237 -9.06 4.17 -8.92
CA GLY A 237 -9.47 4.76 -7.64
C GLY A 237 -9.57 6.28 -7.69
N GLU A 238 -8.64 6.93 -8.36
CA GLU A 238 -8.49 8.38 -8.42
C GLU A 238 -9.69 9.11 -9.05
N GLN A 239 -10.32 8.48 -10.04
CA GLN A 239 -11.48 9.08 -10.68
C GLN A 239 -12.71 9.13 -9.78
N ASN A 240 -12.88 8.10 -8.94
CA ASN A 240 -14.10 7.89 -8.16
C ASN A 240 -13.89 8.14 -6.65
N GLU A 241 -12.74 8.64 -6.25
CA GLU A 241 -12.41 8.90 -4.83
C GLU A 241 -13.50 9.67 -4.08
N PRO A 242 -14.06 10.81 -4.58
CA PRO A 242 -15.10 11.55 -3.85
C PRO A 242 -16.35 10.73 -3.52
N ALA A 243 -16.80 9.92 -4.48
CA ALA A 243 -17.97 9.04 -4.28
C ALA A 243 -17.65 7.89 -3.30
N ILE A 244 -16.41 7.40 -3.30
CA ILE A 244 -15.95 6.37 -2.36
C ILE A 244 -15.88 6.94 -0.94
N VAL A 245 -15.31 8.12 -0.77
CA VAL A 245 -15.26 8.84 0.51
C VAL A 245 -16.67 9.06 1.03
N ARG A 246 -17.55 9.63 0.22
CA ARG A 246 -18.98 9.83 0.60
C ARG A 246 -19.62 8.53 1.05
N ARG A 247 -19.43 7.42 0.35
CA ARG A 247 -19.96 6.10 0.72
C ARG A 247 -19.53 5.69 2.12
N ALA A 248 -18.27 5.91 2.51
CA ALA A 248 -17.78 5.57 3.84
C ALA A 248 -18.49 6.39 4.92
N PHE A 249 -18.70 7.68 4.69
CA PHE A 249 -19.48 8.52 5.59
C PHE A 249 -20.97 8.14 5.64
N GLU A 250 -21.59 7.79 4.49
CA GLU A 250 -22.97 7.28 4.46
C GLU A 250 -23.12 6.01 5.33
N GLN A 251 -22.14 5.12 5.30
CA GLN A 251 -22.14 3.95 6.17
C GLN A 251 -22.05 4.35 7.66
N LEU A 252 -21.20 5.32 8.02
CA LEU A 252 -21.10 5.84 9.38
C LEU A 252 -22.44 6.43 9.86
N TYR A 253 -23.10 7.22 9.02
CA TYR A 253 -24.39 7.83 9.35
C TYR A 253 -25.47 6.78 9.55
N ALA A 254 -25.50 5.76 8.70
CA ALA A 254 -26.43 4.64 8.83
C ALA A 254 -26.18 3.83 10.10
N ASP A 255 -24.90 3.56 10.44
CA ASP A 255 -24.54 2.84 11.65
C ASP A 255 -24.88 3.62 12.92
N CYS A 256 -24.63 4.94 12.96
CA CYS A 256 -25.02 5.79 14.07
C CYS A 256 -26.55 5.90 14.21
N ALA A 257 -27.29 6.03 13.12
CA ALA A 257 -28.74 6.07 13.13
C ALA A 257 -29.38 4.75 13.63
N ALA A 258 -28.70 3.62 13.41
CA ALA A 258 -29.13 2.31 13.92
C ALA A 258 -28.81 2.10 15.39
N ASP A 259 -27.81 2.77 15.94
CA ASP A 259 -27.40 2.71 17.35
C ASP A 259 -28.18 3.76 18.15
N ALA A 260 -29.05 3.33 19.10
CA ALA A 260 -29.92 4.25 19.82
C ALA A 260 -29.15 5.32 20.62
N PRO A 261 -28.07 5.00 21.38
CA PRO A 261 -27.27 6.00 22.07
C PRO A 261 -26.57 7.00 21.14
N CYS A 262 -26.07 6.56 19.98
CA CYS A 262 -25.46 7.46 18.99
C CYS A 262 -26.50 8.41 18.39
N ARG A 263 -27.64 7.86 17.94
CA ARG A 263 -28.73 8.64 17.35
C ARG A 263 -29.30 9.71 18.29
N GLU A 264 -29.45 9.37 19.57
CA GLU A 264 -29.96 10.32 20.57
C GLU A 264 -29.00 11.49 20.81
N ARG A 265 -27.68 11.23 20.82
CA ARG A 265 -26.65 12.27 21.00
C ARG A 265 -26.36 13.09 19.74
N HIS A 266 -26.47 12.44 18.59
CA HIS A 266 -26.16 13.04 17.28
C HIS A 266 -27.31 12.86 16.30
N PRO A 267 -28.49 13.47 16.61
CA PRO A 267 -29.73 13.25 15.84
C PRO A 267 -29.59 13.68 14.39
N ASP A 268 -28.66 14.60 14.10
CA ASP A 268 -28.36 15.10 12.76
C ASP A 268 -26.85 15.08 12.51
N LEU A 269 -26.27 13.86 12.57
CA LEU A 269 -24.84 13.65 12.45
C LEU A 269 -24.32 14.14 11.07
N ARG A 270 -25.06 13.87 10.00
CA ARG A 270 -24.68 14.33 8.65
C ARG A 270 -24.50 15.84 8.59
N ALA A 271 -25.53 16.59 8.96
CA ALA A 271 -25.48 18.05 8.95
C ALA A 271 -24.41 18.60 9.90
N THR A 272 -24.13 17.89 11.01
CA THR A 272 -23.04 18.26 11.91
C THR A 272 -21.68 18.10 11.22
N VAL A 273 -21.42 16.95 10.61
CA VAL A 273 -20.14 16.67 9.94
C VAL A 273 -19.93 17.62 8.75
N GLU A 274 -20.90 17.67 7.84
CA GLU A 274 -20.81 18.53 6.63
C GLU A 274 -20.68 20.01 7.02
N GLY A 275 -21.50 20.49 7.95
CA GLY A 275 -21.50 21.89 8.37
C GLY A 275 -20.23 22.32 9.10
N VAL A 276 -19.60 21.44 9.89
CA VAL A 276 -18.31 21.73 10.55
C VAL A 276 -17.18 21.75 9.54
N ILE A 277 -17.15 20.83 8.57
CA ILE A 277 -16.14 20.84 7.49
C ILE A 277 -16.28 22.12 6.64
N GLU A 278 -17.50 22.49 6.24
CA GLU A 278 -17.74 23.72 5.51
C GLU A 278 -17.38 24.99 6.29
N ALA A 279 -17.63 25.01 7.60
CA ALA A 279 -17.24 26.13 8.45
C ALA A 279 -15.72 26.25 8.53
N ALA A 280 -15.00 25.14 8.71
CA ALA A 280 -13.54 25.11 8.73
C ALA A 280 -12.92 25.49 7.36
N ASP A 281 -13.59 25.17 6.25
CA ASP A 281 -13.11 25.57 4.92
C ASP A 281 -13.23 27.10 4.70
N ARG A 282 -14.26 27.72 5.29
CA ARG A 282 -14.42 29.19 5.24
C ARG A 282 -13.56 29.92 6.25
N GLU A 283 -13.44 29.40 7.46
CA GLU A 283 -12.68 29.97 8.56
C GLU A 283 -11.88 28.87 9.25
N PRO A 284 -10.61 28.68 8.87
CA PRO A 284 -9.76 27.61 9.41
C PRO A 284 -9.56 27.70 10.91
N ILE A 285 -9.63 26.56 11.58
CA ILE A 285 -9.45 26.40 13.02
C ILE A 285 -7.95 26.46 13.36
N ASP A 286 -7.56 27.38 14.26
CA ASP A 286 -6.20 27.40 14.79
C ASP A 286 -6.00 26.26 15.79
N LEU A 287 -5.09 25.34 15.49
CA LEU A 287 -4.79 24.19 16.30
C LEU A 287 -3.29 24.10 16.58
N THR A 288 -2.93 23.83 17.84
CA THR A 288 -1.55 23.56 18.22
C THR A 288 -1.41 22.06 18.49
N LEU A 289 -0.54 21.39 17.72
CA LEU A 289 -0.22 19.98 17.87
C LEU A 289 1.00 19.83 18.79
N ALA A 290 0.93 18.86 19.71
CA ALA A 290 2.06 18.45 20.54
C ALA A 290 2.73 17.23 19.90
N LEU A 291 3.88 17.44 19.27
CA LEU A 291 4.61 16.42 18.56
C LEU A 291 5.93 16.11 19.29
N GLU A 292 6.57 14.96 19.00
CA GLU A 292 7.81 14.55 19.67
C GLU A 292 8.93 15.60 19.59
N ASP A 293 9.01 16.34 18.48
CA ASP A 293 10.01 17.39 18.23
C ASP A 293 9.55 18.80 18.64
N GLY A 294 8.43 18.91 19.36
CA GLY A 294 7.89 20.15 19.90
C GLY A 294 6.52 20.53 19.36
N SER A 295 5.98 21.64 19.86
CA SER A 295 4.66 22.11 19.45
C SER A 295 4.69 22.76 18.08
N GLN A 296 3.70 22.45 17.24
CA GLN A 296 3.51 23.02 15.91
C GLN A 296 2.08 23.58 15.75
N SER A 297 1.99 24.78 15.17
CA SER A 297 0.68 25.36 14.86
C SER A 297 0.24 25.01 13.45
N VAL A 298 -1.01 24.58 13.30
CA VAL A 298 -1.66 24.27 12.02
C VAL A 298 -2.98 25.01 11.91
N LYS A 299 -3.28 25.55 10.73
CA LYS A 299 -4.62 26.00 10.37
C LYS A 299 -5.37 24.80 9.75
N LEU A 300 -6.35 24.29 10.50
CA LEU A 300 -7.16 23.16 10.12
C LEU A 300 -8.34 23.67 9.28
N ASP A 301 -8.16 23.74 7.97
CA ASP A 301 -9.20 24.05 7.00
C ASP A 301 -10.10 22.80 6.74
N GLY A 302 -11.13 22.96 5.91
CA GLY A 302 -12.06 21.87 5.60
C GLY A 302 -11.37 20.63 5.00
N THR A 303 -10.35 20.83 4.16
CA THR A 303 -9.56 19.72 3.57
C THR A 303 -8.77 18.96 4.63
N LYS A 304 -8.06 19.67 5.49
CA LYS A 304 -7.27 19.05 6.56
C LYS A 304 -8.16 18.37 7.60
N LEU A 305 -9.29 19.00 7.95
CA LEU A 305 -10.26 18.37 8.83
C LEU A 305 -10.81 17.08 8.23
N LEU A 306 -11.17 17.09 6.93
CA LEU A 306 -11.57 15.86 6.24
C LEU A 306 -10.44 14.81 6.26
N SER A 307 -9.19 15.20 6.07
CA SER A 307 -8.03 14.27 6.14
C SER A 307 -7.92 13.61 7.52
N VAL A 308 -8.15 14.35 8.61
CA VAL A 308 -8.20 13.78 9.96
C VAL A 308 -9.31 12.72 10.06
N LEU A 309 -10.52 13.02 9.59
CA LEU A 309 -11.64 12.07 9.64
C LEU A 309 -11.40 10.84 8.77
N LEU A 310 -10.78 11.01 7.61
CA LEU A 310 -10.40 9.93 6.72
C LEU A 310 -9.33 9.02 7.35
N ASN A 311 -8.37 9.60 8.08
CA ASN A 311 -7.41 8.82 8.87
C ASN A 311 -8.11 8.04 9.98
N MET A 312 -9.02 8.66 10.73
CA MET A 312 -9.82 7.95 11.73
C MET A 312 -10.57 6.74 11.14
N MET A 313 -11.14 6.89 9.94
CA MET A 313 -11.77 5.77 9.23
C MET A 313 -10.77 4.71 8.83
N ARG A 314 -9.61 5.10 8.31
CA ARG A 314 -8.53 4.21 7.88
C ARG A 314 -8.02 3.34 9.03
N GLU A 315 -7.83 3.94 10.21
CA GLU A 315 -7.28 3.29 11.39
C GLU A 315 -8.32 2.54 12.27
N GLY A 316 -9.58 2.45 11.82
CA GLY A 316 -10.64 1.76 12.57
C GLY A 316 -11.29 2.60 13.69
N GLU A 317 -11.01 3.90 13.74
CA GLU A 317 -11.53 4.84 14.73
C GLU A 317 -12.80 5.59 14.26
N ALA A 318 -13.49 5.09 13.24
CA ALA A 318 -14.70 5.71 12.70
C ALA A 318 -15.80 5.95 13.75
N ALA A 319 -15.91 5.08 14.76
CA ALA A 319 -16.85 5.21 15.86
C ALA A 319 -16.62 6.48 16.72
N SER A 320 -15.43 7.06 16.68
CA SER A 320 -15.08 8.28 17.43
C SER A 320 -15.45 9.57 16.69
N ILE A 321 -15.78 9.50 15.37
CA ILE A 321 -16.11 10.67 14.55
C ILE A 321 -17.34 11.44 15.07
N PRO A 322 -18.47 10.82 15.47
CA PRO A 322 -19.63 11.55 15.96
C PRO A 322 -19.31 12.47 17.13
N GLU A 323 -18.59 11.96 18.15
CA GLU A 323 -18.20 12.74 19.33
C GLU A 323 -17.16 13.81 18.98
N THR A 324 -16.18 13.50 18.12
CA THR A 324 -15.17 14.46 17.67
C THR A 324 -15.83 15.65 16.96
N MET A 325 -16.74 15.41 16.02
CA MET A 325 -17.40 16.47 15.26
C MET A 325 -18.41 17.24 16.11
N GLY A 326 -19.11 16.55 17.03
CA GLY A 326 -19.95 17.20 18.03
C GLY A 326 -19.16 18.11 18.98
N ALA A 327 -17.96 17.71 19.39
CA ALA A 327 -17.06 18.52 20.21
C ALA A 327 -16.56 19.75 19.45
N VAL A 328 -16.05 19.59 18.23
CA VAL A 328 -15.61 20.73 17.39
C VAL A 328 -16.73 21.73 17.18
N LYS A 329 -17.96 21.29 16.92
CA LYS A 329 -19.14 22.17 16.78
C LYS A 329 -19.39 23.02 18.04
N ARG A 330 -19.04 22.51 19.21
CA ARG A 330 -19.15 23.24 20.52
C ARG A 330 -17.92 24.05 20.88
N GLY A 331 -16.88 24.08 20.03
CA GLY A 331 -15.60 24.76 20.29
C GLY A 331 -14.61 23.94 21.12
N ASP A 332 -14.89 22.68 21.41
CA ASP A 332 -13.95 21.77 22.09
C ASP A 332 -13.07 21.04 21.08
N LEU A 333 -11.79 21.36 21.07
CA LEU A 333 -10.82 20.88 20.09
C LEU A 333 -9.95 19.72 20.59
N ARG A 334 -10.17 19.19 21.79
CA ARG A 334 -9.29 18.16 22.38
C ARG A 334 -9.26 16.89 21.55
N LEU A 335 -10.43 16.36 21.14
CA LEU A 335 -10.52 15.14 20.36
C LEU A 335 -9.91 15.30 18.96
N VAL A 336 -10.28 16.37 18.25
CA VAL A 336 -9.73 16.59 16.90
C VAL A 336 -8.23 16.82 16.94
N ARG A 337 -7.70 17.42 18.01
CA ARG A 337 -6.26 17.59 18.22
C ARG A 337 -5.56 16.23 18.33
N LEU A 338 -6.08 15.32 19.16
CA LEU A 338 -5.52 13.98 19.32
C LEU A 338 -5.37 13.25 17.99
N PHE A 339 -6.46 13.22 17.20
CA PHE A 339 -6.44 12.54 15.89
C PHE A 339 -5.62 13.28 14.84
N ALA A 340 -5.48 14.60 14.96
CA ALA A 340 -4.59 15.38 14.13
C ALA A 340 -3.11 15.12 14.47
N GLU A 341 -2.78 14.97 15.74
CA GLU A 341 -1.44 14.60 16.22
C GLU A 341 -1.07 13.17 15.76
N ASP A 342 -2.01 12.24 15.83
CA ASP A 342 -1.83 10.88 15.32
C ASP A 342 -1.56 10.86 13.81
N LEU A 343 -2.39 11.54 13.01
CA LEU A 343 -2.19 11.67 11.56
C LEU A 343 -0.83 12.29 11.23
N GLU A 344 -0.45 13.37 11.94
CA GLU A 344 0.82 14.05 11.67
C GLU A 344 2.04 13.20 12.07
N SER A 345 1.94 12.47 13.18
CA SER A 345 3.03 11.62 13.68
C SER A 345 3.27 10.40 12.80
N ASN A 346 2.22 9.81 12.25
CA ASN A 346 2.30 8.58 11.47
C ASN A 346 2.51 8.85 9.96
N ASP A 347 1.85 9.86 9.40
CA ASP A 347 1.83 10.10 7.94
C ASP A 347 2.39 11.47 7.52
N GLY A 348 2.58 12.41 8.46
CA GLY A 348 3.02 13.78 8.14
C GLY A 348 2.00 14.59 7.32
N GLY A 349 0.73 14.16 7.30
CA GLY A 349 -0.27 14.61 6.33
C GLY A 349 -0.84 16.01 6.50
N LEU A 350 -0.65 16.65 7.65
CA LEU A 350 -1.20 17.99 7.94
C LEU A 350 -0.21 19.13 7.72
N LEU A 351 1.05 18.90 8.04
CA LEU A 351 2.13 19.85 7.92
C LEU A 351 3.00 19.61 6.69
N GLU A 352 3.24 18.34 6.35
CA GLU A 352 3.85 17.94 5.09
C GLU A 352 2.76 17.65 4.06
N GLN A 353 2.55 18.53 3.13
CA GLN A 353 1.67 18.25 2.02
C GLN A 353 2.32 17.19 1.11
N ASN A 354 1.77 15.94 1.15
CA ASN A 354 2.05 14.86 0.21
C ASN A 354 3.50 14.32 0.19
N ALA A 355 3.93 13.65 1.25
CA ALA A 355 5.20 12.89 1.23
C ALA A 355 5.27 11.88 0.06
N GLN A 356 4.15 11.25 -0.31
CA GLN A 356 4.06 10.27 -1.39
C GLN A 356 4.43 10.82 -2.78
N GLN A 357 4.18 12.10 -3.08
CA GLN A 357 4.54 12.66 -4.39
C GLN A 357 6.06 12.74 -4.64
N PHE A 358 6.87 12.54 -3.60
CA PHE A 358 8.32 12.47 -3.73
C PHE A 358 8.85 11.03 -3.75
N ASP A 359 7.99 10.04 -3.56
CA ASP A 359 8.30 8.63 -3.75
C ASP A 359 8.35 8.31 -5.26
N GLY A 360 9.55 7.98 -5.72
CA GLY A 360 9.76 7.76 -7.15
C GLY A 360 9.11 6.50 -7.68
N LEU A 361 8.95 5.45 -6.86
CA LEU A 361 8.21 4.25 -7.26
C LEU A 361 6.71 4.53 -7.36
N TYR A 362 6.14 5.22 -6.36
CA TYR A 362 4.74 5.67 -6.40
C TYR A 362 4.46 6.44 -7.69
N ASN A 363 5.28 7.45 -7.99
CA ASN A 363 5.14 8.25 -9.20
C ASN A 363 5.25 7.41 -10.49
N SER A 364 6.17 6.44 -10.52
CA SER A 364 6.35 5.57 -11.70
C SER A 364 5.12 4.70 -11.96
N ILE A 365 4.54 4.12 -10.92
CA ILE A 365 3.37 3.26 -11.00
C ILE A 365 2.11 4.08 -11.28
N GLU A 366 1.85 5.12 -10.51
CA GLU A 366 0.65 5.94 -10.65
C GLU A 366 0.60 6.65 -12.01
N CYS A 367 1.71 7.23 -12.47
CA CYS A 367 1.76 7.89 -13.77
C CYS A 367 1.71 6.92 -14.96
N ARG A 368 2.02 5.63 -14.73
CA ARG A 368 1.93 4.59 -15.76
C ARG A 368 0.58 3.88 -15.76
N GLU A 369 0.07 3.51 -14.57
CA GLU A 369 -1.01 2.54 -14.43
C GLU A 369 -2.35 3.17 -14.07
N THR A 370 -2.39 4.36 -13.45
CA THR A 370 -3.61 4.99 -12.93
C THR A 370 -3.96 6.29 -13.66
N TRP A 371 -3.09 7.30 -13.59
CA TRP A 371 -3.38 8.64 -14.11
C TRP A 371 -3.63 8.74 -15.62
N PRO A 372 -3.00 7.95 -16.51
CA PRO A 372 -3.33 7.99 -17.93
C PRO A 372 -4.76 7.57 -18.26
N MET A 373 -5.46 6.95 -17.30
CA MET A 373 -6.82 6.44 -17.49
C MET A 373 -7.89 7.30 -16.82
N VAL A 374 -7.50 8.34 -16.11
CA VAL A 374 -8.44 9.24 -15.45
C VAL A 374 -9.14 10.11 -16.50
N ASP A 375 -10.45 9.97 -16.63
CA ASP A 375 -11.28 10.96 -17.28
C ASP A 375 -11.35 12.21 -16.40
N ARG A 376 -10.63 13.26 -16.81
CA ARG A 376 -10.52 14.49 -16.04
C ARG A 376 -11.86 15.24 -15.91
N ALA A 377 -12.76 15.09 -16.88
CA ALA A 377 -14.09 15.71 -16.81
C ALA A 377 -14.97 14.96 -15.81
N ALA A 378 -15.00 13.63 -15.89
CA ALA A 378 -15.72 12.79 -14.94
C ALA A 378 -15.20 12.98 -13.50
N ARG A 379 -13.88 13.12 -13.31
CA ARG A 379 -13.28 13.41 -12.00
C ARG A 379 -13.70 14.77 -11.44
N ARG A 380 -13.69 15.83 -12.27
CA ARG A 380 -14.18 17.15 -11.83
C ARG A 380 -15.65 17.10 -11.41
N ASN A 381 -16.50 16.46 -12.22
CA ASN A 381 -17.91 16.28 -11.90
C ASN A 381 -18.08 15.53 -10.57
N ALA A 382 -17.32 14.44 -10.36
CA ALA A 382 -17.35 13.68 -9.11
C ALA A 382 -16.96 14.54 -7.89
N ILE A 383 -15.97 15.44 -8.02
CA ILE A 383 -15.59 16.39 -6.96
C ILE A 383 -16.75 17.33 -6.64
N GLU A 384 -17.36 17.93 -7.64
CA GLU A 384 -18.45 18.90 -7.48
C GLU A 384 -19.72 18.25 -6.90
N GLU A 385 -20.11 17.07 -7.40
CA GLU A 385 -21.31 16.33 -6.99
C GLU A 385 -21.24 15.80 -5.55
N ASN A 386 -20.04 15.62 -5.00
CA ASN A 386 -19.86 15.07 -3.68
C ASN A 386 -19.53 16.10 -2.58
N GLY A 387 -19.56 17.41 -2.90
CA GLY A 387 -19.42 18.49 -1.91
C GLY A 387 -18.17 18.36 -1.04
N VAL A 388 -18.34 18.41 0.29
CA VAL A 388 -17.22 18.33 1.24
C VAL A 388 -16.39 17.05 1.10
N TYR A 389 -16.98 15.94 0.66
CA TYR A 389 -16.28 14.68 0.43
C TYR A 389 -15.34 14.69 -0.79
N GLY A 390 -15.44 15.71 -1.64
CA GLY A 390 -14.56 15.97 -2.77
C GLY A 390 -13.33 16.82 -2.43
N LEU A 391 -13.23 17.38 -1.23
CA LEU A 391 -12.15 18.32 -0.87
C LEU A 391 -10.77 17.69 -0.96
N ASN A 392 -10.60 16.44 -0.51
CA ASN A 392 -9.32 15.73 -0.59
C ASN A 392 -8.89 15.53 -2.06
N ALA A 393 -9.80 15.03 -2.91
CA ALA A 393 -9.54 14.88 -4.34
C ALA A 393 -9.27 16.22 -5.04
N LYS A 394 -9.94 17.29 -4.64
CA LYS A 394 -9.73 18.66 -5.15
C LYS A 394 -8.33 19.17 -4.78
N ALA A 395 -7.87 18.91 -3.57
CA ALA A 395 -6.56 19.32 -3.08
C ALA A 395 -5.42 18.44 -3.62
N SER A 396 -5.71 17.24 -4.12
CA SER A 396 -4.71 16.32 -4.66
C SER A 396 -3.97 16.93 -5.86
N LYS A 397 -2.64 16.98 -5.77
CA LYS A 397 -1.74 17.50 -6.82
C LYS A 397 -1.26 16.40 -7.78
N SER A 398 -1.65 15.16 -7.53
CA SER A 398 -1.25 13.99 -8.32
C SER A 398 -1.39 14.18 -9.85
N PRO A 399 -2.43 14.88 -10.40
CA PRO A 399 -2.52 15.12 -11.83
C PRO A 399 -1.41 15.98 -12.42
N THR A 400 -0.69 16.75 -11.60
CA THR A 400 0.26 17.77 -12.05
C THR A 400 1.71 17.25 -12.15
N PHE A 401 2.06 16.18 -11.46
CA PHE A 401 3.43 15.66 -11.46
C PHE A 401 3.74 14.68 -12.61
N CYS A 402 2.75 13.92 -13.10
CA CYS A 402 2.98 12.94 -14.17
C CYS A 402 3.59 13.52 -15.45
N PRO A 403 3.21 14.72 -15.93
CA PRO A 403 3.88 15.34 -17.07
C PRO A 403 5.39 15.58 -16.84
N ALA A 404 5.80 15.85 -15.61
CA ALA A 404 7.21 16.01 -15.26
C ALA A 404 7.92 14.65 -15.11
N TRP A 405 7.21 13.62 -14.65
CA TRP A 405 7.76 12.28 -14.44
C TRP A 405 8.03 11.52 -15.73
N ARG A 406 7.24 11.72 -16.79
CA ARG A 406 7.47 11.24 -18.17
C ARG A 406 7.67 9.72 -18.28
N VAL A 407 6.73 8.93 -17.78
CA VAL A 407 6.64 7.48 -18.03
C VAL A 407 5.54 7.17 -19.03
N ALA A 408 5.72 6.14 -19.85
CA ALA A 408 4.70 5.71 -20.80
C ALA A 408 3.53 5.03 -20.06
N ALA A 409 2.30 5.27 -20.53
CA ALA A 409 1.11 4.62 -20.03
C ALA A 409 1.20 3.08 -20.16
N ALA A 410 0.63 2.36 -19.20
CA ALA A 410 0.55 0.91 -19.21
C ALA A 410 -0.29 0.40 -20.41
N PRO A 411 0.10 -0.72 -21.01
CA PRO A 411 -0.72 -1.38 -22.03
C PRO A 411 -2.11 -1.73 -21.47
N ALA A 412 -3.13 -1.77 -22.33
CA ALA A 412 -4.48 -2.12 -21.92
C ALA A 412 -4.57 -3.55 -21.32
N ALA A 413 -3.67 -4.45 -21.69
CA ALA A 413 -3.59 -5.81 -21.15
C ALA A 413 -3.27 -5.83 -19.65
N ASP A 414 -2.43 -4.93 -19.14
CA ASP A 414 -2.05 -4.87 -17.72
C ASP A 414 -3.23 -4.47 -16.82
N ARG A 415 -4.27 -3.87 -17.41
CA ARG A 415 -5.48 -3.38 -16.74
C ARG A 415 -6.68 -4.32 -16.82
N GLN A 416 -6.50 -5.51 -17.40
CA GLN A 416 -7.58 -6.50 -17.46
C GLN A 416 -7.79 -7.16 -16.10
N PRO A 417 -9.03 -7.57 -15.76
CA PRO A 417 -9.29 -8.37 -14.57
C PRO A 417 -8.41 -9.63 -14.54
N VAL A 418 -7.87 -9.93 -13.37
CA VAL A 418 -7.08 -11.15 -13.17
C VAL A 418 -8.01 -12.36 -13.07
N LYS A 419 -7.80 -13.35 -13.94
CA LYS A 419 -8.49 -14.63 -13.90
C LYS A 419 -7.60 -15.66 -13.23
N SER A 420 -8.07 -16.28 -12.14
CA SER A 420 -7.26 -17.26 -11.40
C SER A 420 -8.15 -18.29 -10.69
N ALA A 421 -7.64 -19.52 -10.56
CA ALA A 421 -8.20 -20.57 -9.74
C ALA A 421 -7.41 -20.78 -8.42
N VAL A 422 -6.46 -19.93 -8.12
CA VAL A 422 -5.74 -19.96 -6.84
C VAL A 422 -6.73 -19.69 -5.70
N PRO A 423 -6.76 -20.53 -4.64
CA PRO A 423 -7.54 -20.25 -3.45
C PRO A 423 -7.21 -18.87 -2.90
N THR A 424 -8.18 -17.97 -2.86
CA THR A 424 -7.97 -16.56 -2.53
C THR A 424 -8.97 -16.09 -1.47
N LEU A 425 -8.46 -15.48 -0.40
CA LEU A 425 -9.25 -14.78 0.61
C LEU A 425 -9.12 -13.28 0.36
N LEU A 426 -10.26 -12.62 0.14
CA LEU A 426 -10.36 -11.18 -0.06
C LEU A 426 -10.94 -10.56 1.21
N LEU A 427 -10.25 -9.61 1.81
CA LEU A 427 -10.64 -8.93 3.04
C LEU A 427 -10.84 -7.44 2.78
N SER A 428 -11.82 -6.83 3.47
CA SER A 428 -12.10 -5.39 3.37
C SER A 428 -12.81 -4.89 4.63
N GLY A 429 -12.59 -3.63 5.01
CA GLY A 429 -13.35 -2.94 6.04
C GLY A 429 -14.49 -2.10 5.46
N THR A 430 -15.61 -1.94 6.20
CA THR A 430 -16.73 -1.12 5.71
C THR A 430 -16.38 0.35 5.61
N PHE A 431 -15.42 0.84 6.41
CA PHE A 431 -14.95 2.23 6.41
C PHE A 431 -13.68 2.43 5.57
N ASP A 432 -13.21 1.39 4.93
CA ASP A 432 -12.10 1.52 3.97
C ASP A 432 -12.54 2.37 2.77
N TRP A 433 -12.04 3.60 2.73
CA TRP A 433 -12.25 4.55 1.66
C TRP A 433 -11.12 4.51 0.61
N LEU A 434 -9.96 3.93 0.95
CA LEU A 434 -8.84 3.75 0.02
C LEU A 434 -9.10 2.60 -0.96
N THR A 435 -9.51 1.44 -0.41
CA THR A 435 -9.77 0.22 -1.17
C THR A 435 -11.11 -0.41 -0.73
N PRO A 436 -12.24 0.21 -1.13
CA PRO A 436 -13.56 -0.12 -0.58
C PRO A 436 -13.98 -1.56 -0.90
N PRO A 437 -14.89 -2.14 -0.11
CA PRO A 437 -15.38 -3.52 -0.31
C PRO A 437 -15.93 -3.81 -1.71
N LEU A 438 -16.34 -2.76 -2.44
CA LEU A 438 -16.78 -2.89 -3.82
C LEU A 438 -15.67 -3.44 -4.73
N TRP A 439 -14.42 -3.04 -4.52
CA TRP A 439 -13.30 -3.48 -5.34
C TRP A 439 -12.94 -4.95 -5.10
N ALA A 440 -13.05 -5.42 -3.86
CA ALA A 440 -12.92 -6.85 -3.57
C ALA A 440 -14.01 -7.68 -4.26
N ARG A 441 -15.26 -7.17 -4.32
CA ARG A 441 -16.34 -7.81 -5.08
C ARG A 441 -16.04 -7.88 -6.58
N GLU A 442 -15.47 -6.81 -7.14
CA GLU A 442 -15.05 -6.80 -8.55
C GLU A 442 -13.93 -7.83 -8.82
N ALA A 443 -12.92 -7.90 -7.97
CA ALA A 443 -11.88 -8.92 -8.09
C ALA A 443 -12.45 -10.35 -8.02
N ALA A 444 -13.38 -10.61 -7.09
CA ALA A 444 -13.99 -11.91 -6.89
C ALA A 444 -14.74 -12.44 -8.12
N ARG A 445 -15.19 -11.57 -9.05
CA ARG A 445 -15.92 -12.00 -10.27
C ARG A 445 -15.08 -12.89 -11.18
N THR A 446 -13.79 -12.77 -11.13
CA THR A 446 -12.85 -13.48 -12.03
C THR A 446 -11.90 -14.42 -11.30
N LEU A 447 -12.00 -14.52 -9.98
CA LEU A 447 -11.25 -15.44 -9.13
C LEU A 447 -12.16 -16.62 -8.75
N SER A 448 -12.06 -17.74 -9.47
CA SER A 448 -13.03 -18.86 -9.36
C SER A 448 -13.01 -19.59 -8.01
N ALA A 449 -11.93 -19.44 -7.22
CA ALA A 449 -11.77 -20.01 -5.89
C ALA A 449 -11.59 -18.90 -4.83
N ALA A 450 -12.30 -17.77 -4.98
CA ALA A 450 -12.23 -16.68 -4.04
C ALA A 450 -13.33 -16.72 -2.98
N ARG A 451 -12.97 -16.26 -1.78
CA ARG A 451 -13.89 -15.88 -0.72
C ARG A 451 -13.71 -14.42 -0.39
N ASN A 452 -14.79 -13.65 -0.43
CA ASN A 452 -14.81 -12.24 -0.01
C ASN A 452 -15.46 -12.11 1.37
N VAL A 453 -14.76 -11.48 2.31
CA VAL A 453 -15.22 -11.21 3.68
C VAL A 453 -15.07 -9.73 3.96
N VAL A 454 -16.18 -9.10 4.38
CA VAL A 454 -16.20 -7.70 4.77
C VAL A 454 -16.30 -7.62 6.29
N PHE A 455 -15.39 -6.87 6.90
CA PHE A 455 -15.38 -6.61 8.33
C PHE A 455 -16.10 -5.29 8.62
N ARG A 456 -17.21 -5.39 9.32
CA ARG A 456 -17.97 -4.22 9.74
C ARG A 456 -17.19 -3.45 10.78
N ALA A 457 -17.29 -2.12 10.73
CA ALA A 457 -16.61 -1.18 11.62
C ALA A 457 -15.08 -1.07 11.47
N GLN A 458 -14.47 -1.80 10.53
CA GLN A 458 -13.03 -1.73 10.26
C GLN A 458 -12.73 -0.81 9.07
N GLY A 459 -11.51 -0.26 9.07
CA GLY A 459 -10.95 0.59 8.03
C GLY A 459 -10.06 -0.18 7.06
N HIS A 460 -8.88 0.39 6.74
CA HIS A 460 -7.95 -0.12 5.75
C HIS A 460 -6.94 -1.09 6.38
N GLY A 461 -6.79 -2.29 5.81
CA GLY A 461 -5.91 -3.32 6.38
C GLY A 461 -6.52 -4.00 7.60
N VAL A 462 -7.61 -4.77 7.42
CA VAL A 462 -8.41 -5.31 8.53
C VAL A 462 -7.67 -6.31 9.40
N VAL A 463 -6.62 -6.95 8.89
CA VAL A 463 -5.86 -7.98 9.65
C VAL A 463 -5.18 -7.39 10.88
N VAL A 464 -4.69 -6.16 10.80
CA VAL A 464 -4.06 -5.48 11.95
C VAL A 464 -5.08 -4.81 12.88
N GLN A 465 -6.32 -4.59 12.42
CA GLN A 465 -7.37 -3.93 13.18
C GLN A 465 -8.28 -4.91 13.92
N ASP A 466 -8.49 -6.11 13.38
CA ASP A 466 -9.45 -7.07 13.90
C ASP A 466 -8.82 -8.44 14.16
N PRO A 467 -8.77 -8.91 15.43
CA PRO A 467 -8.23 -10.24 15.74
C PRO A 467 -8.95 -11.40 15.03
N CYS A 468 -10.21 -11.22 14.59
CA CYS A 468 -10.92 -12.19 13.79
C CYS A 468 -10.35 -12.28 12.39
N ALA A 469 -10.03 -11.13 11.76
CA ALA A 469 -9.40 -11.08 10.45
C ALA A 469 -8.01 -11.73 10.48
N ALA A 470 -7.21 -11.47 11.51
CA ALA A 470 -5.92 -12.12 11.70
C ALA A 470 -6.05 -13.65 11.82
N ARG A 471 -7.00 -14.14 12.65
CA ARG A 471 -7.27 -15.59 12.76
C ARG A 471 -7.76 -16.19 11.44
N LEU A 472 -8.56 -15.46 10.68
CA LEU A 472 -9.06 -15.91 9.39
C LEU A 472 -7.92 -16.02 8.37
N ARG A 473 -7.03 -15.02 8.26
CA ARG A 473 -5.81 -15.07 7.46
C ARG A 473 -4.98 -16.32 7.82
N ASP A 474 -4.66 -16.49 9.09
CA ASP A 474 -3.80 -17.59 9.56
C ASP A 474 -4.43 -18.96 9.27
N SER A 475 -5.73 -19.09 9.52
CA SER A 475 -6.48 -20.33 9.25
C SER A 475 -6.55 -20.64 7.75
N PHE A 476 -6.71 -19.61 6.90
CA PHE A 476 -6.77 -19.79 5.45
C PHE A 476 -5.40 -20.15 4.86
N ILE A 477 -4.32 -19.57 5.36
CA ILE A 477 -2.96 -19.94 4.95
C ILE A 477 -2.63 -21.37 5.36
N GLU A 478 -3.17 -21.85 6.48
CA GLU A 478 -2.98 -23.25 6.90
C GLU A 478 -3.76 -24.22 6.00
N ASP A 479 -5.02 -23.93 5.76
CA ASP A 479 -5.94 -24.76 4.98
C ASP A 479 -6.77 -23.84 4.05
N PRO A 480 -6.34 -23.66 2.77
CA PRO A 480 -6.90 -22.67 1.87
C PRO A 480 -8.19 -23.14 1.20
N ASP A 481 -9.20 -23.44 2.00
CA ASP A 481 -10.54 -23.75 1.54
C ASP A 481 -11.45 -22.49 1.62
N PRO A 482 -11.85 -21.89 0.49
CA PRO A 482 -12.73 -20.73 0.48
C PRO A 482 -14.15 -21.02 1.00
N LYS A 483 -14.53 -22.29 1.14
CA LYS A 483 -15.85 -22.72 1.65
C LYS A 483 -15.85 -22.96 3.17
N LYS A 484 -14.70 -23.02 3.80
CA LYS A 484 -14.58 -23.27 5.23
C LYS A 484 -15.30 -22.21 6.05
N ALA A 485 -15.98 -22.63 7.13
CA ALA A 485 -16.68 -21.69 8.02
C ALA A 485 -15.73 -20.60 8.58
N LEU A 486 -16.26 -19.39 8.78
CA LEU A 486 -15.49 -18.34 9.45
C LEU A 486 -15.24 -18.73 10.91
N PRO A 487 -14.02 -18.52 11.44
CA PRO A 487 -13.69 -18.87 12.82
C PRO A 487 -14.32 -17.90 13.84
N CYS A 488 -14.95 -16.82 13.36
CA CYS A 488 -15.46 -15.72 14.19
C CYS A 488 -16.39 -14.82 13.37
N ARG A 489 -16.92 -13.76 14.00
CA ARG A 489 -17.86 -12.82 13.38
C ARG A 489 -17.12 -11.65 12.73
N SER A 490 -17.52 -11.30 11.52
CA SER A 490 -17.06 -10.10 10.78
C SER A 490 -18.10 -8.98 10.73
N ASP A 491 -19.30 -9.20 11.31
CA ASP A 491 -20.45 -8.30 11.27
C ASP A 491 -20.65 -7.46 12.54
N THR A 492 -19.63 -7.37 13.39
CA THR A 492 -19.67 -6.56 14.63
C THR A 492 -19.82 -5.08 14.29
N PRO A 493 -20.88 -4.40 14.77
CA PRO A 493 -21.10 -2.99 14.50
C PRO A 493 -20.07 -2.10 15.19
N PRO A 494 -19.93 -0.81 14.78
CA PRO A 494 -19.11 0.16 15.49
C PRO A 494 -19.54 0.31 16.95
N ASN A 495 -18.57 0.41 17.87
CA ASN A 495 -18.84 0.59 19.29
C ASN A 495 -18.82 2.08 19.66
N PHE A 496 -19.91 2.79 19.36
CA PHE A 496 -20.05 4.21 19.66
C PHE A 496 -20.05 4.50 21.18
N ALA A 497 -20.54 3.59 22.01
CA ALA A 497 -20.54 3.75 23.46
C ALA A 497 -19.11 3.77 24.02
N ALA A 498 -18.25 2.85 23.57
CA ALA A 498 -16.84 2.83 24.00
C ALA A 498 -16.09 4.07 23.52
N ALA A 499 -16.35 4.54 22.29
CA ALA A 499 -15.77 5.76 21.76
C ALA A 499 -16.16 6.99 22.60
N TRP A 500 -17.42 7.10 23.00
CA TRP A 500 -17.89 8.16 23.87
C TRP A 500 -17.28 8.11 25.29
N GLU A 501 -17.16 6.92 25.89
CA GLU A 501 -16.51 6.77 27.20
C GLU A 501 -15.04 7.20 27.13
N ARG A 502 -14.30 6.80 26.09
CA ARG A 502 -12.93 7.29 25.87
C ARG A 502 -12.87 8.82 25.80
N ALA A 503 -13.77 9.43 25.02
CA ALA A 503 -13.83 10.89 24.87
C ALA A 503 -14.07 11.64 26.19
N ARG A 504 -14.88 11.07 27.10
CA ARG A 504 -15.17 11.66 28.41
C ARG A 504 -14.00 11.64 29.38
N HIS A 505 -13.12 10.67 29.24
CA HIS A 505 -11.98 10.47 30.15
C HIS A 505 -10.68 11.06 29.63
N MET A 506 -10.70 11.71 28.48
CA MET A 506 -9.55 12.46 27.95
C MET A 506 -9.30 13.72 28.80
N PRO A 507 -8.03 13.97 29.20
CA PRO A 507 -7.63 15.13 30.01
C PRO A 507 -7.81 16.48 29.30
#